data_2d58f72719ec23d47b87ba65555b3f4a
#
_entry.id   2d58f72719ec23d47b87ba65555b3f4a
#
_cell.length_a   1.000
_cell.length_b   1.000
_cell.length_c   1.000
_cell.angle_alpha   90.00
_cell.angle_beta   90.00
_cell.angle_gamma   90.00
#
_symmetry.space_group_name_H-M   'P 1'
#
loop_
_entity.id
_entity.type
_entity.pdbx_description
1 polymer ?
#
loop_
_entity_poly.entity_id
_entity_poly.type
_entity_poly.pdbx_seq_one_letter_code
_entity_poly.pdbx_strand_id
1 'polypeptide(L)'
;MADPQWAAFAGLTGLVLTAFLVLAWLSARTVRDPPTIDWQFTPVGVDPGVHSRRGVRTRLSHPRLTELSTASLLANVAVTQGLFAVVVVGGAVVFSIPPRAFGLGAGETTGRTLLWGVALGVGLWAANEASSRALDVVGIEYDERLRSMLAPDSPGGWLVLLGLVLPTIAAVEELLFRAAAIGVIAAGFDLSPWPLVAVSSVAFGLGHGAQGRAGIAVTGVLGVVLAGAFVLSGSLLVVVVAHYLVNALELVVHEGLA
;
A
#
# COMPACT_ATOMS: atom_id res chain seq x y z
N MET A 1 -10.12 -23.28 -25.79
CA MET A 1 -9.31 -22.37 -24.95
C MET A 1 -7.92 -22.96 -24.90
N ALA A 2 -6.85 -22.12 -24.93
CA ALA A 2 -5.49 -22.61 -24.73
C ALA A 2 -5.32 -23.14 -23.30
N ASP A 3 -4.42 -24.11 -23.10
CA ASP A 3 -4.14 -24.65 -21.78
C ASP A 3 -3.45 -23.57 -20.90
N PRO A 4 -3.84 -23.46 -19.62
CA PRO A 4 -3.27 -22.48 -18.71
C PRO A 4 -1.77 -22.72 -18.49
N GLN A 5 -0.97 -21.66 -18.64
CA GLN A 5 0.48 -21.69 -18.43
C GLN A 5 0.82 -21.30 -16.98
N TRP A 6 0.48 -22.14 -16.02
CA TRP A 6 0.59 -21.86 -14.58
C TRP A 6 2.00 -21.49 -14.13
N ALA A 7 3.03 -22.20 -14.62
CA ALA A 7 4.42 -21.94 -14.23
C ALA A 7 4.91 -20.58 -14.73
N ALA A 8 4.55 -20.19 -15.98
CA ALA A 8 4.90 -18.89 -16.53
C ALA A 8 4.25 -17.76 -15.74
N PHE A 9 2.95 -17.90 -15.38
CA PHE A 9 2.26 -16.92 -14.57
C PHE A 9 2.81 -16.86 -13.15
N ALA A 10 3.15 -17.98 -12.53
CA ALA A 10 3.79 -18.01 -11.21
C ALA A 10 5.14 -17.29 -11.22
N GLY A 11 5.95 -17.49 -12.27
CA GLY A 11 7.19 -16.74 -12.49
C GLY A 11 6.97 -15.24 -12.62
N LEU A 12 5.97 -14.82 -13.42
CA LEU A 12 5.57 -13.41 -13.51
C LEU A 12 5.14 -12.84 -12.17
N THR A 13 4.31 -13.56 -11.41
CA THR A 13 3.85 -13.16 -10.06
C THR A 13 5.05 -12.96 -9.13
N GLY A 14 6.01 -13.87 -9.13
CA GLY A 14 7.25 -13.76 -8.36
C GLY A 14 8.07 -12.53 -8.73
N LEU A 15 8.21 -12.21 -10.02
CA LEU A 15 8.89 -11.00 -10.50
C LEU A 15 8.17 -9.72 -10.06
N VAL A 16 6.85 -9.68 -10.19
CA VAL A 16 6.03 -8.51 -9.78
C VAL A 16 6.11 -8.30 -8.27
N LEU A 17 5.99 -9.36 -7.47
CA LEU A 17 6.15 -9.29 -6.01
C LEU A 17 7.54 -8.80 -5.62
N THR A 18 8.59 -9.30 -6.28
CA THR A 18 9.96 -8.85 -6.02
C THR A 18 10.12 -7.37 -6.35
N ALA A 19 9.62 -6.93 -7.52
CA ALA A 19 9.64 -5.52 -7.91
C ALA A 19 8.88 -4.64 -6.90
N PHE A 20 7.69 -5.08 -6.48
CA PHE A 20 6.89 -4.39 -5.46
C PHE A 20 7.67 -4.23 -4.14
N LEU A 21 8.26 -5.31 -3.64
CA LEU A 21 9.04 -5.28 -2.39
C LEU A 21 10.29 -4.42 -2.48
N VAL A 22 10.99 -4.45 -3.63
CA VAL A 22 12.16 -3.59 -3.87
C VAL A 22 11.75 -2.12 -3.88
N LEU A 23 10.68 -1.76 -4.58
CA LEU A 23 10.17 -0.39 -4.60
C LEU A 23 9.70 0.08 -3.22
N ALA A 24 8.99 -0.77 -2.48
CA ALA A 24 8.57 -0.49 -1.10
C ALA A 24 9.78 -0.27 -0.18
N TRP A 25 10.84 -1.07 -0.30
CA TRP A 25 12.05 -0.93 0.46
C TRP A 25 12.83 0.36 0.12
N LEU A 26 12.91 0.72 -1.17
CA LEU A 26 13.52 1.98 -1.61
C LEU A 26 12.73 3.18 -1.08
N SER A 27 11.40 3.15 -1.17
CA SER A 27 10.51 4.17 -0.63
C SER A 27 10.69 4.32 0.89
N ALA A 28 10.74 3.22 1.63
CA ALA A 28 10.95 3.24 3.07
C ALA A 28 12.29 3.89 3.47
N ARG A 29 13.35 3.69 2.68
CA ARG A 29 14.64 4.36 2.89
C ARG A 29 14.56 5.86 2.66
N THR A 30 13.91 6.28 1.57
CA THR A 30 13.76 7.71 1.24
C THR A 30 12.95 8.46 2.30
N VAL A 31 11.94 7.81 2.90
CA VAL A 31 11.12 8.40 3.96
C VAL A 31 11.89 8.50 5.28
N ARG A 32 12.71 7.48 5.63
CA ARG A 32 13.46 7.46 6.88
C ARG A 32 14.70 8.34 6.86
N ASP A 33 15.43 8.33 5.75
CA ASP A 33 16.68 9.05 5.54
C ASP A 33 16.56 9.94 4.30
N PRO A 34 15.85 11.08 4.38
CA PRO A 34 15.75 11.98 3.24
C PRO A 34 17.16 12.43 2.85
N PRO A 35 17.51 12.43 1.55
CA PRO A 35 18.84 12.81 1.10
C PRO A 35 19.13 14.24 1.53
N THR A 36 20.07 14.40 2.45
CA THR A 36 20.62 15.69 2.84
C THR A 36 21.62 16.11 1.75
N ILE A 37 21.25 17.06 0.91
CA ILE A 37 22.21 17.69 0.00
C ILE A 37 22.99 18.71 0.84
N ASP A 38 24.17 18.31 1.28
CA ASP A 38 25.10 19.19 1.99
C ASP A 38 25.75 20.16 0.98
N TRP A 39 25.13 21.32 0.78
CA TRP A 39 25.76 22.42 0.05
C TRP A 39 26.80 23.09 0.95
N GLN A 40 28.00 22.56 0.97
CA GLN A 40 29.12 23.31 1.54
C GLN A 40 29.39 24.54 0.65
N PHE A 41 28.75 25.65 0.98
CA PHE A 41 29.19 26.96 0.48
C PHE A 41 30.55 27.27 1.11
N THR A 42 31.62 27.08 0.37
CA THR A 42 32.90 27.71 0.68
C THR A 42 32.70 29.24 0.52
N PRO A 43 32.80 30.04 1.58
CA PRO A 43 32.71 31.48 1.42
C PRO A 43 33.87 31.91 0.54
N VAL A 44 33.57 32.37 -0.67
CA VAL A 44 34.56 33.13 -1.48
C VAL A 44 34.91 34.38 -0.68
N GLY A 45 36.17 34.54 -0.37
CA GLY A 45 36.74 35.52 0.59
C GLY A 45 36.02 36.84 0.59
N VAL A 46 35.45 37.18 1.73
CA VAL A 46 34.97 38.52 2.04
C VAL A 46 36.15 39.27 2.58
N ASP A 47 36.55 40.36 1.85
CA ASP A 47 37.56 41.31 2.23
C ASP A 47 37.31 41.84 3.66
N PRO A 48 38.30 41.85 4.59
CA PRO A 48 38.09 42.19 6.00
C PRO A 48 37.80 43.68 6.30
N GLY A 49 37.57 44.49 5.27
CA GLY A 49 37.52 45.95 5.40
C GLY A 49 36.17 46.63 5.59
N VAL A 50 35.05 45.93 5.55
CA VAL A 50 33.72 46.56 5.64
C VAL A 50 33.02 46.26 6.97
N HIS A 51 33.17 47.18 7.93
CA HIS A 51 32.35 47.23 9.14
C HIS A 51 30.92 47.69 8.80
N SER A 52 30.03 46.77 8.49
CA SER A 52 28.60 47.03 8.45
C SER A 52 27.91 46.45 9.68
N ARG A 53 27.59 47.32 10.63
CA ARG A 53 26.72 47.06 11.77
C ARG A 53 25.26 47.06 11.30
N ARG A 54 24.83 46.03 10.61
CA ARG A 54 23.42 45.59 10.56
C ARG A 54 23.42 44.15 10.07
N GLY A 55 23.28 43.23 11.03
CA GLY A 55 23.07 41.82 10.72
C GLY A 55 21.75 41.64 9.99
N VAL A 56 21.78 41.71 8.67
CA VAL A 56 20.73 41.13 7.85
C VAL A 56 20.86 39.62 8.02
N ARG A 57 20.12 39.05 8.95
CA ARG A 57 19.85 37.64 8.95
C ARG A 57 19.03 37.34 7.70
N THR A 58 19.70 37.23 6.56
CA THR A 58 19.12 36.59 5.40
C THR A 58 18.85 35.18 5.84
N ARG A 59 17.61 34.91 6.22
CA ARG A 59 17.11 33.55 6.37
C ARG A 59 17.14 32.99 4.95
N LEU A 60 18.29 32.38 4.55
CA LEU A 60 18.37 31.59 3.35
C LEU A 60 17.33 30.49 3.59
N SER A 61 16.15 30.67 3.03
CA SER A 61 15.21 29.62 2.85
C SER A 61 15.98 28.56 2.07
N HIS A 62 16.29 27.45 2.72
CA HIS A 62 16.76 26.26 2.05
C HIS A 62 15.81 26.05 0.87
N PRO A 63 16.30 25.81 -0.37
CA PRO A 63 15.41 25.30 -1.39
C PRO A 63 14.83 24.04 -0.78
N ARG A 64 13.57 24.12 -0.36
CA ARG A 64 12.80 22.96 0.02
C ARG A 64 12.90 22.07 -1.22
N LEU A 65 13.57 20.92 -1.09
CA LEU A 65 13.33 19.82 -1.99
C LEU A 65 11.81 19.81 -2.12
N THR A 66 11.30 20.09 -3.29
CA THR A 66 9.88 20.29 -3.58
C THR A 66 9.12 19.27 -2.76
N GLU A 67 8.45 19.70 -1.70
CA GLU A 67 7.57 18.83 -0.94
C GLU A 67 6.63 18.27 -1.99
N LEU A 68 6.72 16.96 -2.24
CA LEU A 68 5.86 16.32 -3.23
C LEU A 68 4.44 16.66 -2.82
N SER A 69 3.71 17.39 -3.65
CA SER A 69 2.34 17.73 -3.33
C SER A 69 1.56 16.42 -3.14
N THR A 70 0.55 16.44 -2.26
CA THR A 70 -0.35 15.29 -2.07
C THR A 70 -0.84 14.76 -3.42
N ALA A 71 -1.17 15.66 -4.36
CA ALA A 71 -1.55 15.29 -5.72
C ALA A 71 -0.47 14.48 -6.46
N SER A 72 0.82 14.87 -6.33
CA SER A 72 1.93 14.12 -6.95
C SER A 72 2.13 12.76 -6.30
N LEU A 73 1.96 12.66 -4.98
CA LEU A 73 2.03 11.38 -4.26
C LEU A 73 0.89 10.46 -4.69
N LEU A 74 -0.35 10.95 -4.73
CA LEU A 74 -1.51 10.17 -5.17
C LEU A 74 -1.38 9.73 -6.62
N ALA A 75 -0.89 10.60 -7.51
CA ALA A 75 -0.65 10.28 -8.91
C ALA A 75 0.43 9.18 -9.04
N ASN A 76 1.54 9.29 -8.31
CA ASN A 76 2.60 8.28 -8.31
C ASN A 76 2.09 6.91 -7.85
N VAL A 77 1.31 6.88 -6.76
CA VAL A 77 0.69 5.64 -6.26
C VAL A 77 -0.26 5.07 -7.32
N ALA A 78 -1.17 5.88 -7.87
CA ALA A 78 -2.13 5.41 -8.87
C ALA A 78 -1.45 4.84 -10.13
N VAL A 79 -0.39 5.51 -10.63
CA VAL A 79 0.38 5.05 -11.80
C VAL A 79 1.12 3.74 -11.49
N THR A 80 1.78 3.65 -10.34
CA THR A 80 2.53 2.44 -9.95
C THR A 80 1.58 1.26 -9.75
N GLN A 81 0.49 1.45 -9.04
CA GLN A 81 -0.53 0.42 -8.85
C GLN A 81 -1.19 0.02 -10.18
N GLY A 82 -1.52 1.01 -11.03
CA GLY A 82 -2.06 0.75 -12.36
C GLY A 82 -1.11 -0.10 -13.23
N LEU A 83 0.20 0.15 -13.17
CA LEU A 83 1.19 -0.63 -13.88
C LEU A 83 1.23 -2.08 -13.39
N PHE A 84 1.23 -2.32 -12.08
CA PHE A 84 1.16 -3.67 -11.52
C PHE A 84 -0.12 -4.39 -11.94
N ALA A 85 -1.27 -3.70 -11.91
CA ALA A 85 -2.54 -4.27 -12.39
C ALA A 85 -2.46 -4.69 -13.85
N VAL A 86 -1.94 -3.83 -14.73
CA VAL A 86 -1.80 -4.12 -16.16
C VAL A 86 -0.89 -5.34 -16.40
N VAL A 87 0.22 -5.45 -15.68
CA VAL A 87 1.15 -6.58 -15.80
C VAL A 87 0.51 -7.88 -15.32
N VAL A 88 -0.18 -7.87 -14.16
CA VAL A 88 -0.81 -9.09 -13.63
C VAL A 88 -2.01 -9.52 -14.47
N VAL A 89 -2.91 -8.60 -14.82
CA VAL A 89 -4.09 -8.89 -15.65
C VAL A 89 -3.67 -9.26 -17.08
N GLY A 90 -2.73 -8.53 -17.66
CA GLY A 90 -2.17 -8.84 -18.98
C GLY A 90 -1.51 -10.22 -19.01
N GLY A 91 -0.73 -10.55 -17.97
CA GLY A 91 -0.15 -11.88 -17.80
C GLY A 91 -1.23 -12.97 -17.66
N ALA A 92 -2.29 -12.72 -16.90
CA ALA A 92 -3.41 -13.66 -16.77
C ALA A 92 -4.06 -13.98 -18.13
N VAL A 93 -4.24 -12.95 -18.97
CA VAL A 93 -4.77 -13.14 -20.34
C VAL A 93 -3.78 -13.89 -21.24
N VAL A 94 -2.52 -13.47 -21.26
CA VAL A 94 -1.47 -14.07 -22.11
C VAL A 94 -1.25 -15.55 -21.76
N PHE A 95 -1.22 -15.87 -20.47
CA PHE A 95 -1.01 -17.23 -19.97
C PHE A 95 -2.30 -18.05 -19.82
N SER A 96 -3.44 -17.50 -20.28
CA SER A 96 -4.75 -18.18 -20.27
C SER A 96 -5.18 -18.63 -18.87
N ILE A 97 -4.86 -17.89 -17.82
CA ILE A 97 -5.25 -18.24 -16.44
C ILE A 97 -6.75 -17.99 -16.26
N PRO A 98 -7.51 -18.98 -15.80
CA PRO A 98 -8.96 -18.86 -15.68
C PRO A 98 -9.35 -17.89 -14.54
N PRO A 99 -10.36 -16.99 -14.75
CA PRO A 99 -10.80 -16.01 -13.75
C PRO A 99 -11.14 -16.62 -12.39
N ARG A 100 -11.67 -17.85 -12.36
CA ARG A 100 -11.99 -18.55 -11.11
C ARG A 100 -10.78 -18.77 -10.20
N ALA A 101 -9.56 -18.88 -10.78
CA ALA A 101 -8.35 -19.02 -9.99
C ALA A 101 -7.97 -17.73 -9.23
N PHE A 102 -8.50 -16.59 -9.68
CA PHE A 102 -8.37 -15.30 -9.01
C PHE A 102 -9.48 -15.05 -7.96
N GLY A 103 -10.36 -16.01 -7.71
CA GLY A 103 -11.54 -15.76 -6.88
C GLY A 103 -12.59 -14.90 -7.59
N LEU A 104 -12.62 -14.92 -8.93
CA LEU A 104 -13.61 -14.26 -9.77
C LEU A 104 -14.56 -15.32 -10.37
N GLY A 105 -15.56 -15.73 -9.59
CA GLY A 105 -16.56 -16.73 -9.99
C GLY A 105 -17.93 -16.14 -10.34
N ALA A 106 -18.75 -16.92 -11.06
CA ALA A 106 -20.13 -16.55 -11.33
C ALA A 106 -20.93 -16.58 -10.00
N GLY A 107 -21.50 -15.45 -9.62
CA GLY A 107 -22.26 -15.29 -8.37
C GLY A 107 -21.58 -14.47 -7.27
N GLU A 108 -20.34 -14.04 -7.49
CA GLU A 108 -19.57 -13.26 -6.49
C GLU A 108 -20.06 -11.82 -6.29
N THR A 109 -20.84 -11.26 -7.20
CA THR A 109 -21.42 -9.91 -7.10
C THR A 109 -22.76 -9.86 -6.39
N THR A 110 -23.04 -10.83 -5.52
CA THR A 110 -24.27 -10.84 -4.74
C THR A 110 -24.18 -9.85 -3.59
N GLY A 111 -25.32 -9.27 -3.16
CA GLY A 111 -25.39 -8.44 -1.97
C GLY A 111 -24.80 -9.09 -0.73
N ARG A 112 -24.81 -10.42 -0.65
CA ARG A 112 -24.19 -11.21 0.40
C ARG A 112 -22.66 -11.08 0.40
N THR A 113 -22.00 -11.16 -0.76
CA THR A 113 -20.53 -10.99 -0.90
C THR A 113 -20.09 -9.59 -0.45
N LEU A 114 -20.83 -8.56 -0.87
CA LEU A 114 -20.58 -7.19 -0.42
C LEU A 114 -20.78 -7.04 1.09
N LEU A 115 -21.83 -7.62 1.65
CA LEU A 115 -22.10 -7.59 3.09
C LEU A 115 -20.96 -8.24 3.89
N TRP A 116 -20.43 -9.36 3.45
CA TRP A 116 -19.28 -10.02 4.08
C TRP A 116 -18.03 -9.15 4.00
N GLY A 117 -17.76 -8.51 2.86
CA GLY A 117 -16.65 -7.57 2.69
C GLY A 117 -16.78 -6.37 3.64
N VAL A 118 -17.97 -5.79 3.72
CA VAL A 118 -18.26 -4.66 4.62
C VAL A 118 -18.11 -5.06 6.09
N ALA A 119 -18.71 -6.17 6.50
CA ALA A 119 -18.62 -6.65 7.89
C ALA A 119 -17.16 -6.94 8.30
N LEU A 120 -16.40 -7.58 7.42
CA LEU A 120 -14.97 -7.85 7.63
C LEU A 120 -14.17 -6.56 7.70
N GLY A 121 -14.37 -5.62 6.78
CA GLY A 121 -13.63 -4.37 6.72
C GLY A 121 -13.86 -3.49 7.95
N VAL A 122 -15.13 -3.33 8.36
CA VAL A 122 -15.47 -2.58 9.58
C VAL A 122 -14.90 -3.27 10.82
N GLY A 123 -15.00 -4.60 10.89
CA GLY A 123 -14.44 -5.37 12.02
C GLY A 123 -12.92 -5.26 12.11
N LEU A 124 -12.21 -5.32 10.98
CA LEU A 124 -10.76 -5.15 10.91
C LEU A 124 -10.33 -3.73 11.27
N TRP A 125 -11.03 -2.72 10.78
CA TRP A 125 -10.78 -1.33 11.17
C TRP A 125 -10.97 -1.14 12.69
N ALA A 126 -12.05 -1.63 13.27
CA ALA A 126 -12.28 -1.54 14.70
C ALA A 126 -11.20 -2.26 15.53
N ALA A 127 -10.73 -3.42 15.06
CA ALA A 127 -9.63 -4.16 15.67
C ALA A 127 -8.30 -3.41 15.55
N ASN A 128 -8.02 -2.78 14.40
CA ASN A 128 -6.84 -1.93 14.20
C ASN A 128 -6.85 -0.73 15.15
N GLU A 129 -7.97 -0.04 15.25
CA GLU A 129 -8.17 1.09 16.17
C GLU A 129 -7.95 0.69 17.64
N ALA A 130 -8.50 -0.45 18.06
CA ALA A 130 -8.28 -0.98 19.40
C ALA A 130 -6.80 -1.34 19.64
N SER A 131 -6.12 -1.90 18.63
CA SER A 131 -4.70 -2.26 18.71
C SER A 131 -3.81 -1.03 18.81
N SER A 132 -4.08 0.01 18.02
CA SER A 132 -3.34 1.28 18.05
C SER A 132 -3.43 1.93 19.44
N ARG A 133 -4.62 2.01 20.00
CA ARG A 133 -4.80 2.52 21.38
C ARG A 133 -4.06 1.69 22.44
N ALA A 134 -4.03 0.37 22.28
CA ALA A 134 -3.29 -0.50 23.19
C ALA A 134 -1.78 -0.30 23.09
N LEU A 135 -1.24 -0.06 21.85
CA LEU A 135 0.17 0.24 21.62
C LEU A 135 0.55 1.59 22.22
N ASP A 136 -0.30 2.61 22.11
CA ASP A 136 -0.09 3.94 22.72
C ASP A 136 0.04 3.85 24.25
N VAL A 137 -0.79 3.02 24.88
CA VAL A 137 -0.72 2.81 26.35
C VAL A 137 0.62 2.21 26.78
N VAL A 138 1.24 1.37 25.95
CA VAL A 138 2.56 0.77 26.26
C VAL A 138 3.75 1.56 25.67
N GLY A 139 3.49 2.75 25.11
CA GLY A 139 4.52 3.66 24.60
C GLY A 139 5.17 3.22 23.29
N ILE A 140 4.49 2.40 22.48
CA ILE A 140 4.94 2.02 21.15
C ILE A 140 4.32 2.97 20.13
N GLU A 141 5.11 3.91 19.64
CA GLU A 141 4.67 4.86 18.62
C GLU A 141 4.48 4.19 17.25
N TYR A 142 3.35 4.46 16.62
CA TYR A 142 3.03 4.12 15.25
C TYR A 142 3.33 5.33 14.35
N ASP A 143 4.05 5.13 13.23
CA ASP A 143 4.39 6.26 12.34
C ASP A 143 3.19 6.65 11.47
N GLU A 144 2.50 7.70 11.87
CA GLU A 144 1.31 8.24 11.22
C GLU A 144 1.63 9.20 10.05
N ARG A 145 2.91 9.53 9.82
CA ARG A 145 3.33 10.52 8.82
C ARG A 145 2.83 10.22 7.42
N LEU A 146 2.85 8.94 7.02
CA LEU A 146 2.39 8.54 5.68
C LEU A 146 0.90 8.82 5.50
N ARG A 147 0.10 8.60 6.55
CA ARG A 147 -1.34 8.87 6.53
C ARG A 147 -1.60 10.36 6.34
N SER A 148 -0.98 11.21 7.15
CA SER A 148 -1.14 12.66 7.06
C SER A 148 -0.62 13.24 5.73
N MET A 149 0.44 12.67 5.13
CA MET A 149 0.92 13.08 3.80
C MET A 149 -0.05 12.75 2.66
N LEU A 150 -0.89 11.75 2.83
CA LEU A 150 -1.89 11.34 1.83
C LEU A 150 -3.21 12.09 1.98
N ALA A 151 -3.47 12.72 3.12
CA ALA A 151 -4.70 13.45 3.40
C ALA A 151 -4.78 14.73 2.54
N PRO A 152 -5.81 14.90 1.70
CA PRO A 152 -5.94 16.09 0.86
C PRO A 152 -6.53 17.26 1.61
N ASP A 153 -6.11 18.48 1.27
CA ASP A 153 -6.64 19.74 1.83
C ASP A 153 -7.97 20.19 1.20
N SER A 154 -8.52 19.43 0.23
CA SER A 154 -9.71 19.84 -0.52
C SER A 154 -10.73 18.73 -0.65
N PRO A 155 -12.04 19.06 -0.72
CA PRO A 155 -13.10 18.07 -0.96
C PRO A 155 -12.90 17.29 -2.27
N GLY A 156 -12.39 17.94 -3.33
CA GLY A 156 -12.08 17.29 -4.59
C GLY A 156 -10.95 16.27 -4.45
N GLY A 157 -9.94 16.58 -3.65
CA GLY A 157 -8.86 15.64 -3.31
C GLY A 157 -9.40 14.41 -2.56
N TRP A 158 -10.30 14.61 -1.60
CA TRP A 158 -10.96 13.52 -0.87
C TRP A 158 -11.79 12.62 -1.79
N LEU A 159 -12.51 13.20 -2.75
CA LEU A 159 -13.23 12.39 -3.76
C LEU A 159 -12.28 11.55 -4.60
N VAL A 160 -11.14 12.10 -5.02
CA VAL A 160 -10.13 11.34 -5.77
C VAL A 160 -9.49 10.26 -4.90
N LEU A 161 -9.13 10.58 -3.65
CA LEU A 161 -8.55 9.61 -2.73
C LEU A 161 -9.50 8.44 -2.46
N LEU A 162 -10.71 8.72 -1.99
CA LEU A 162 -11.68 7.70 -1.60
C LEU A 162 -12.33 6.99 -2.79
N GLY A 163 -12.57 7.72 -3.90
CA GLY A 163 -13.29 7.17 -5.06
C GLY A 163 -12.40 6.51 -6.12
N LEU A 164 -11.11 6.80 -6.14
CA LEU A 164 -10.20 6.28 -7.16
C LEU A 164 -8.95 5.64 -6.56
N VAL A 165 -8.18 6.38 -5.74
CA VAL A 165 -6.85 5.93 -5.32
C VAL A 165 -6.94 4.74 -4.38
N LEU A 166 -7.71 4.83 -3.29
CA LEU A 166 -7.84 3.74 -2.32
C LEU A 166 -8.52 2.49 -2.90
N PRO A 167 -9.59 2.58 -3.71
CA PRO A 167 -10.12 1.40 -4.39
C PRO A 167 -9.10 0.74 -5.32
N THR A 168 -8.28 1.54 -6.03
CA THR A 168 -7.24 1.02 -6.90
C THR A 168 -6.16 0.31 -6.09
N ILE A 169 -5.66 0.91 -4.99
CA ILE A 169 -4.69 0.27 -4.11
C ILE A 169 -5.23 -1.07 -3.60
N ALA A 170 -6.42 -1.07 -3.00
CA ALA A 170 -7.01 -2.28 -2.44
C ALA A 170 -7.20 -3.36 -3.51
N ALA A 171 -7.73 -3.00 -4.70
CA ALA A 171 -7.94 -3.96 -5.77
C ALA A 171 -6.63 -4.57 -6.27
N VAL A 172 -5.59 -3.76 -6.47
CA VAL A 172 -4.31 -4.22 -7.02
C VAL A 172 -3.52 -5.04 -6.00
N GLU A 173 -3.51 -4.61 -4.74
CA GLU A 173 -2.83 -5.36 -3.70
C GLU A 173 -3.51 -6.70 -3.42
N GLU A 174 -4.84 -6.75 -3.36
CA GLU A 174 -5.55 -8.03 -3.20
C GLU A 174 -5.42 -8.92 -4.45
N LEU A 175 -5.42 -8.33 -5.65
CA LEU A 175 -5.14 -9.07 -6.89
C LEU A 175 -3.75 -9.72 -6.86
N LEU A 176 -2.72 -9.00 -6.39
CA LEU A 176 -1.35 -9.49 -6.35
C LEU A 176 -1.12 -10.48 -5.21
N PHE A 177 -1.48 -10.10 -3.98
CA PHE A 177 -1.13 -10.87 -2.77
C PHE A 177 -2.10 -12.03 -2.50
N ARG A 178 -3.38 -11.92 -2.86
CA ARG A 178 -4.39 -12.97 -2.59
C ARG A 178 -4.74 -13.75 -3.84
N ALA A 179 -5.14 -13.07 -4.90
CA ALA A 179 -5.56 -13.78 -6.10
C ALA A 179 -4.38 -14.44 -6.82
N ALA A 180 -3.34 -13.67 -7.19
CA ALA A 180 -2.20 -14.22 -7.93
C ALA A 180 -1.29 -15.10 -7.07
N ALA A 181 -0.85 -14.60 -5.90
CA ALA A 181 0.13 -15.30 -5.06
C ALA A 181 -0.44 -16.48 -4.27
N ILE A 182 -1.75 -16.52 -3.99
CA ILE A 182 -2.39 -17.64 -3.28
C ILE A 182 -3.29 -18.40 -4.24
N GLY A 183 -4.33 -17.75 -4.79
CA GLY A 183 -5.38 -18.43 -5.56
C GLY A 183 -4.85 -19.14 -6.80
N VAL A 184 -4.13 -18.41 -7.66
CA VAL A 184 -3.59 -18.96 -8.91
C VAL A 184 -2.52 -20.01 -8.66
N ILE A 185 -1.61 -19.78 -7.70
CA ILE A 185 -0.55 -20.74 -7.39
C ILE A 185 -1.14 -22.01 -6.77
N ALA A 186 -2.06 -21.89 -5.81
CA ALA A 186 -2.73 -23.06 -5.23
C ALA A 186 -3.47 -23.88 -6.28
N ALA A 187 -4.26 -23.21 -7.16
CA ALA A 187 -5.03 -23.88 -8.21
C ALA A 187 -4.15 -24.51 -9.30
N GLY A 188 -3.04 -23.83 -9.67
CA GLY A 188 -2.19 -24.27 -10.77
C GLY A 188 -1.27 -25.44 -10.44
N PHE A 189 -0.89 -25.58 -9.16
CA PHE A 189 0.05 -26.62 -8.70
C PHE A 189 -0.58 -27.61 -7.72
N ASP A 190 -1.90 -27.56 -7.54
CA ASP A 190 -2.66 -28.42 -6.61
C ASP A 190 -2.07 -28.37 -5.17
N LEU A 191 -1.75 -27.15 -4.71
CA LEU A 191 -1.14 -26.92 -3.40
C LEU A 191 -2.21 -26.51 -2.37
N SER A 192 -1.96 -26.88 -1.12
CA SER A 192 -2.70 -26.26 0.00
C SER A 192 -2.46 -24.75 0.00
N PRO A 193 -3.51 -23.90 0.10
CA PRO A 193 -3.36 -22.45 0.11
C PRO A 193 -2.73 -21.92 1.41
N TRP A 194 -2.78 -22.65 2.51
CA TRP A 194 -2.37 -22.17 3.84
C TRP A 194 -0.90 -21.80 3.98
N PRO A 195 0.08 -22.55 3.43
CA PRO A 195 1.47 -22.11 3.39
C PRO A 195 1.66 -20.82 2.57
N LEU A 196 0.87 -20.66 1.49
CA LEU A 196 0.90 -19.45 0.65
C LEU A 196 0.31 -18.25 1.40
N VAL A 197 -0.70 -18.47 2.26
CA VAL A 197 -1.21 -17.43 3.18
C VAL A 197 -0.08 -16.87 4.04
N ALA A 198 0.72 -17.73 4.65
CA ALA A 198 1.84 -17.29 5.50
C ALA A 198 2.87 -16.49 4.70
N VAL A 199 3.33 -17.01 3.56
CA VAL A 199 4.34 -16.35 2.70
C VAL A 199 3.83 -15.01 2.16
N SER A 200 2.60 -14.98 1.64
CA SER A 200 1.97 -13.77 1.11
C SER A 200 1.78 -12.70 2.18
N SER A 201 1.39 -13.08 3.40
CA SER A 201 1.17 -12.13 4.51
C SER A 201 2.48 -11.54 5.02
N VAL A 202 3.57 -12.33 5.06
CA VAL A 202 4.91 -11.82 5.37
C VAL A 202 5.35 -10.83 4.29
N ALA A 203 5.19 -11.17 3.02
CA ALA A 203 5.53 -10.27 1.91
C ALA A 203 4.69 -8.99 1.95
N PHE A 204 3.40 -9.08 2.26
CA PHE A 204 2.50 -7.94 2.43
C PHE A 204 2.95 -7.00 3.55
N GLY A 205 3.26 -7.54 4.73
CA GLY A 205 3.82 -6.76 5.84
C GLY A 205 5.13 -6.07 5.47
N LEU A 206 6.06 -6.77 4.82
CA LEU A 206 7.34 -6.20 4.36
C LEU A 206 7.14 -5.08 3.33
N GLY A 207 6.11 -5.16 2.49
CA GLY A 207 5.70 -4.12 1.55
C GLY A 207 5.33 -2.80 2.24
N HIS A 208 4.93 -2.85 3.51
CA HIS A 208 4.56 -1.69 4.33
C HIS A 208 5.71 -1.20 5.24
N GLY A 209 6.94 -1.52 4.88
CA GLY A 209 8.15 -1.17 5.63
C GLY A 209 8.33 0.32 5.95
N ALA A 210 7.75 1.22 5.17
CA ALA A 210 7.76 2.66 5.42
C ALA A 210 7.04 3.04 6.74
N GLN A 211 6.08 2.23 7.20
CA GLN A 211 5.34 2.40 8.46
C GLN A 211 6.14 1.94 9.70
N GLY A 212 7.40 1.55 9.53
CA GLY A 212 8.22 1.08 10.64
C GLY A 212 7.97 -0.38 11.04
N ARG A 213 8.60 -0.82 12.14
CA ARG A 213 8.54 -2.22 12.58
C ARG A 213 7.16 -2.62 13.11
N ALA A 214 6.50 -1.71 13.83
CA ALA A 214 5.14 -1.92 14.32
C ALA A 214 4.16 -2.02 13.14
N GLY A 215 4.27 -1.11 12.16
CA GLY A 215 3.47 -1.14 10.95
C GLY A 215 3.63 -2.44 10.16
N ILE A 216 4.86 -2.95 9.98
CA ILE A 216 5.11 -4.25 9.35
C ILE A 216 4.34 -5.38 10.07
N ALA A 217 4.38 -5.39 11.41
CA ALA A 217 3.73 -6.42 12.20
C ALA A 217 2.20 -6.33 12.09
N VAL A 218 1.64 -5.14 12.28
CA VAL A 218 0.19 -4.89 12.19
C VAL A 218 -0.32 -5.22 10.79
N THR A 219 0.35 -4.73 9.74
CA THR A 219 -0.03 -5.00 8.36
C THR A 219 0.16 -6.47 7.99
N GLY A 220 1.18 -7.14 8.56
CA GLY A 220 1.36 -8.59 8.40
C GLY A 220 0.20 -9.39 8.99
N VAL A 221 -0.28 -9.02 10.20
CA VAL A 221 -1.46 -9.65 10.84
C VAL A 221 -2.72 -9.38 10.01
N LEU A 222 -2.93 -8.13 9.56
CA LEU A 222 -4.02 -7.80 8.64
C LEU A 222 -3.93 -8.65 7.37
N GLY A 223 -2.70 -8.86 6.87
CA GLY A 223 -2.40 -9.74 5.75
C GLY A 223 -2.89 -11.16 5.95
N VAL A 224 -2.65 -11.75 7.13
CA VAL A 224 -3.11 -13.10 7.47
C VAL A 224 -4.63 -13.19 7.48
N VAL A 225 -5.31 -12.19 8.08
CA VAL A 225 -6.78 -12.20 8.17
C VAL A 225 -7.42 -12.05 6.79
N LEU A 226 -6.94 -11.11 5.96
CA LEU A 226 -7.44 -10.94 4.58
C LEU A 226 -7.16 -12.18 3.71
N ALA A 227 -5.95 -12.77 3.81
CA ALA A 227 -5.61 -13.97 3.07
C ALA A 227 -6.44 -15.19 3.51
N GLY A 228 -6.67 -15.35 4.82
CA GLY A 228 -7.58 -16.37 5.35
C GLY A 228 -9.03 -16.17 4.88
N ALA A 229 -9.51 -14.92 4.90
CA ALA A 229 -10.84 -14.59 4.38
C ALA A 229 -10.97 -14.88 2.88
N PHE A 230 -9.93 -14.60 2.08
CA PHE A 230 -9.89 -14.98 0.67
C PHE A 230 -10.00 -16.49 0.47
N VAL A 231 -9.20 -17.28 1.20
CA VAL A 231 -9.22 -18.74 1.10
C VAL A 231 -10.59 -19.33 1.52
N LEU A 232 -11.17 -18.79 2.60
CA LEU A 232 -12.44 -19.29 3.14
C LEU A 232 -13.66 -18.85 2.31
N SER A 233 -13.63 -17.65 1.73
CA SER A 233 -14.73 -17.13 0.90
C SER A 233 -14.63 -17.54 -0.57
N GLY A 234 -13.42 -17.80 -1.07
CA GLY A 234 -13.14 -18.00 -2.49
C GLY A 234 -13.35 -16.72 -3.33
N SER A 235 -13.46 -15.54 -2.70
CA SER A 235 -13.88 -14.31 -3.36
C SER A 235 -12.86 -13.18 -3.21
N LEU A 236 -12.35 -12.71 -4.35
CA LEU A 236 -11.51 -11.52 -4.40
C LEU A 236 -12.30 -10.26 -3.97
N LEU A 237 -13.57 -10.16 -4.32
CA LEU A 237 -14.40 -8.99 -4.00
C LEU A 237 -14.56 -8.79 -2.48
N VAL A 238 -14.71 -9.87 -1.69
CA VAL A 238 -14.81 -9.78 -0.23
C VAL A 238 -13.60 -9.06 0.35
N VAL A 239 -12.41 -9.47 -0.05
CA VAL A 239 -11.17 -8.93 0.53
C VAL A 239 -10.82 -7.56 -0.02
N VAL A 240 -11.15 -7.24 -1.28
CA VAL A 240 -11.01 -5.90 -1.85
C VAL A 240 -11.89 -4.89 -1.10
N VAL A 241 -13.17 -5.23 -0.86
CA VAL A 241 -14.09 -4.36 -0.11
C VAL A 241 -13.61 -4.18 1.33
N ALA A 242 -13.18 -5.26 1.98
CA ALA A 242 -12.69 -5.21 3.35
C ALA A 242 -11.44 -4.34 3.46
N HIS A 243 -10.45 -4.55 2.60
CA HIS A 243 -9.21 -3.77 2.57
C HIS A 243 -9.47 -2.28 2.28
N TYR A 244 -10.29 -2.00 1.27
CA TYR A 244 -10.70 -0.63 0.98
C TYR A 244 -11.30 0.07 2.21
N LEU A 245 -12.21 -0.59 2.92
CA LEU A 245 -12.89 -0.01 4.08
C LEU A 245 -11.93 0.21 5.25
N VAL A 246 -10.99 -0.69 5.51
CA VAL A 246 -9.96 -0.46 6.53
C VAL A 246 -9.23 0.84 6.25
N ASN A 247 -8.71 1.02 5.02
CA ASN A 247 -7.94 2.21 4.66
C ASN A 247 -8.82 3.48 4.62
N ALA A 248 -10.03 3.39 4.09
CA ALA A 248 -10.93 4.53 3.96
C ALA A 248 -11.40 5.03 5.33
N LEU A 249 -11.80 4.13 6.24
CA LEU A 249 -12.23 4.49 7.59
C LEU A 249 -11.07 5.05 8.40
N GLU A 250 -9.88 4.48 8.28
CA GLU A 250 -8.67 4.97 8.94
C GLU A 250 -8.38 6.44 8.55
N LEU A 251 -8.38 6.74 7.25
CA LEU A 251 -8.14 8.09 6.75
C LEU A 251 -9.27 9.06 7.11
N VAL A 252 -10.52 8.66 6.95
CA VAL A 252 -11.67 9.56 7.24
C VAL A 252 -11.75 9.89 8.71
N VAL A 253 -11.54 8.93 9.60
CA VAL A 253 -11.67 9.14 11.04
C VAL A 253 -10.52 9.98 11.60
N HIS A 254 -9.30 9.77 11.14
CA HIS A 254 -8.12 10.43 11.71
C HIS A 254 -7.72 11.72 11.01
N GLU A 255 -8.05 11.89 9.73
CA GLU A 255 -7.62 13.04 8.93
C GLU A 255 -8.79 13.86 8.37
N GLY A 256 -9.96 13.24 8.20
CA GLY A 256 -11.13 13.90 7.61
C GLY A 256 -12.04 14.57 8.63
N LEU A 257 -12.01 14.13 9.88
CA LEU A 257 -12.83 14.65 10.98
C LEU A 257 -12.03 15.50 11.98
N ALA A 258 -10.71 15.58 11.83
CA ALA A 258 -9.82 16.43 12.62
C ALA A 258 -9.72 17.82 12.00
#